data_dad676d252f39ada313ddfaf885cb940
#
_entry.id   dad676d252f39ada313ddfaf885cb940
#
_cell.length_a   1.000
_cell.length_b   1.000
_cell.length_c   1.000
_cell.angle_alpha   90.00
_cell.angle_beta   90.00
_cell.angle_gamma   90.00
#
_symmetry.space_group_name_H-M   'P 1'
#
loop_
_entity.id
_entity.type
_entity.pdbx_description
1 polymer ?
#
loop_
_entity_poly.entity_id
_entity_poly.type
_entity_poly.pdbx_seq_one_letter_code
_entity_poly.pdbx_strand_id
1 'polypeptide(L)'
;MSSRRTAPWFLAVVALALAGCATRPINAPLEQVDRKSGYRYETRAERPGNDPSTVVVLAFSGGGMRAAAFSYGVLEELRRTEVSIGGNRTRLIDEVDLITGVSGGSFTALAYGLHGERLFDDYEQRFLKRDVQGELVARSLNPFNWWKFVGGSAGRSELAAEYYDEILFNGATFGDLDRG
;
A
#
# COMPACT_ATOMS: atom_id res chain seq x y z
N MET A 1 -60.31 3.70 -1.61
CA MET A 1 -58.99 4.15 -1.06
C MET A 1 -58.20 2.91 -0.70
N SER A 2 -57.25 2.49 -1.60
CA SER A 2 -56.41 1.32 -1.39
C SER A 2 -55.18 1.77 -0.62
N SER A 3 -55.10 1.45 0.65
CA SER A 3 -53.92 1.59 1.48
C SER A 3 -52.80 0.68 0.91
N ARG A 4 -51.82 1.25 0.21
CA ARG A 4 -50.60 0.56 -0.17
C ARG A 4 -49.87 0.19 1.13
N ARG A 5 -50.01 -1.05 1.56
CA ARG A 5 -49.13 -1.66 2.58
C ARG A 5 -47.74 -1.67 1.97
N THR A 6 -46.93 -0.66 2.27
CA THR A 6 -45.51 -0.68 2.01
C THR A 6 -44.99 -1.94 2.67
N ALA A 7 -44.52 -2.89 1.85
CA ALA A 7 -44.23 -4.23 2.29
C ALA A 7 -43.17 -4.14 3.40
N PRO A 8 -43.36 -4.82 4.54
CA PRO A 8 -42.40 -4.82 5.67
C PRO A 8 -40.99 -5.25 5.26
N TRP A 9 -40.88 -5.89 4.12
CA TRP A 9 -39.64 -6.27 3.45
C TRP A 9 -38.75 -5.08 3.10
N PHE A 10 -39.32 -3.94 2.65
CA PHE A 10 -38.54 -2.77 2.33
C PHE A 10 -37.90 -2.15 3.56
N LEU A 11 -38.62 -2.12 4.66
CA LEU A 11 -38.10 -1.68 5.96
C LEU A 11 -37.06 -2.64 6.52
N ALA A 12 -37.24 -3.95 6.34
CA ALA A 12 -36.24 -4.93 6.75
C ALA A 12 -34.94 -4.82 5.92
N VAL A 13 -35.04 -4.61 4.61
CA VAL A 13 -33.87 -4.42 3.72
C VAL A 13 -33.14 -3.12 4.07
N VAL A 14 -33.88 -2.04 4.33
CA VAL A 14 -33.27 -0.76 4.75
C VAL A 14 -32.62 -0.88 6.12
N ALA A 15 -33.25 -1.58 7.07
CA ALA A 15 -32.68 -1.83 8.40
C ALA A 15 -31.42 -2.70 8.32
N LEU A 16 -31.42 -3.75 7.48
CA LEU A 16 -30.21 -4.55 7.23
C LEU A 16 -29.10 -3.73 6.56
N ALA A 17 -29.43 -2.85 5.62
CA ALA A 17 -28.46 -1.98 4.95
C ALA A 17 -27.84 -0.94 5.90
N LEU A 18 -28.62 -0.48 6.91
CA LEU A 18 -28.16 0.46 7.93
C LEU A 18 -27.39 -0.23 9.09
N ALA A 19 -27.56 -1.53 9.28
CA ALA A 19 -26.84 -2.31 10.31
C ALA A 19 -25.42 -2.67 9.94
N GLY A 20 -24.93 -2.24 8.79
CA GLY A 20 -23.57 -2.52 8.28
C GLY A 20 -22.46 -1.76 9.02
N CYS A 21 -22.39 -1.88 10.36
CA CYS A 21 -21.18 -1.50 11.09
C CYS A 21 -20.09 -2.53 10.80
N ALA A 22 -19.26 -2.28 9.81
CA ALA A 22 -18.05 -3.06 9.60
C ALA A 22 -17.13 -2.90 10.82
N THR A 23 -16.93 -3.97 11.57
CA THR A 23 -15.89 -4.04 12.59
C THR A 23 -14.57 -4.23 11.87
N ARG A 24 -13.71 -3.20 11.85
CA ARG A 24 -12.37 -3.40 11.32
C ARG A 24 -11.51 -4.14 12.35
N PRO A 25 -10.56 -4.97 11.91
CA PRO A 25 -9.56 -5.54 12.79
C PRO A 25 -8.81 -4.43 13.54
N ILE A 26 -8.71 -4.56 14.84
CA ILE A 26 -7.93 -3.66 15.68
C ILE A 26 -6.75 -4.49 16.17
N ASN A 27 -5.55 -4.00 15.93
CA ASN A 27 -4.36 -4.64 16.46
C ASN A 27 -4.43 -4.64 17.99
N ALA A 28 -4.00 -5.74 18.60
CA ALA A 28 -3.89 -5.80 20.04
C ALA A 28 -2.99 -4.65 20.56
N PRO A 29 -3.35 -3.99 21.67
CA PRO A 29 -2.47 -2.99 22.27
C PRO A 29 -1.10 -3.60 22.57
N LEU A 30 -0.04 -2.85 22.30
CA LEU A 30 1.31 -3.26 22.69
C LEU A 30 1.40 -3.19 24.23
N GLU A 31 1.78 -4.27 24.86
CA GLU A 31 2.03 -4.30 26.30
C GLU A 31 3.25 -3.49 26.70
N GLN A 32 4.27 -3.47 25.82
CA GLN A 32 5.49 -2.70 25.98
C GLN A 32 5.94 -2.13 24.64
N VAL A 33 6.46 -0.90 24.68
CA VAL A 33 7.07 -0.26 23.51
C VAL A 33 8.59 -0.47 23.60
N ASP A 34 9.09 -1.41 22.83
CA ASP A 34 10.54 -1.56 22.64
C ASP A 34 11.00 -0.63 21.51
N ARG A 35 11.85 0.35 21.86
CA ARG A 35 12.41 1.30 20.89
C ARG A 35 13.56 0.73 20.06
N LYS A 36 14.04 -0.46 20.40
CA LYS A 36 15.15 -1.14 19.73
C LYS A 36 14.69 -2.24 18.77
N SER A 37 13.39 -2.45 18.66
CA SER A 37 12.82 -3.48 17.78
C SER A 37 11.82 -2.90 16.80
N GLY A 38 11.61 -3.61 15.68
CA GLY A 38 10.72 -3.24 14.58
C GLY A 38 11.30 -2.17 13.65
N TYR A 39 10.58 -1.90 12.57
CA TYR A 39 10.98 -0.93 11.55
C TYR A 39 10.93 0.50 12.11
N ARG A 40 12.09 1.07 12.37
CA ARG A 40 12.29 2.42 12.91
C ARG A 40 13.51 3.06 12.29
N TYR A 41 13.54 4.39 12.27
CA TYR A 41 14.70 5.12 11.79
C TYR A 41 15.99 4.76 12.56
N GLU A 42 15.87 4.58 13.87
CA GLU A 42 17.01 4.27 14.75
C GLU A 42 17.50 2.82 14.63
N THR A 43 16.68 1.93 14.10
CA THR A 43 17.03 0.49 13.93
C THR A 43 17.35 0.13 12.49
N ARG A 44 17.29 1.09 11.56
CA ARG A 44 17.64 0.84 10.17
C ARG A 44 19.08 0.36 10.03
N ALA A 45 19.29 -0.62 9.17
CA ALA A 45 20.63 -1.04 8.83
C ALA A 45 21.37 0.06 8.04
N GLU A 46 22.64 0.27 8.34
CA GLU A 46 23.48 1.09 7.47
C GLU A 46 23.62 0.40 6.11
N ARG A 47 23.39 1.15 5.05
CA ARG A 47 23.54 0.61 3.69
C ARG A 47 24.95 0.86 3.19
N PRO A 48 25.63 -0.19 2.71
CA PRO A 48 26.96 -0.03 2.10
C PRO A 48 26.89 0.95 0.92
N GLY A 49 27.73 1.97 0.94
CA GLY A 49 27.83 2.97 -0.13
C GLY A 49 27.01 4.23 0.07
N ASN A 50 26.11 4.29 1.06
CA ASN A 50 25.40 5.51 1.44
C ASN A 50 26.31 6.44 2.23
N ASP A 51 26.34 7.73 1.88
CA ASP A 51 27.15 8.74 2.58
C ASP A 51 26.37 9.31 3.77
N PRO A 52 26.82 9.08 5.02
CA PRO A 52 26.10 9.54 6.21
C PRO A 52 26.07 11.08 6.38
N SER A 53 26.83 11.82 5.60
CA SER A 53 26.79 13.30 5.60
C SER A 53 25.67 13.88 4.76
N THR A 54 25.05 13.06 3.93
CA THR A 54 23.96 13.46 3.02
C THR A 54 22.70 12.71 3.41
N VAL A 55 21.57 13.40 3.47
CA VAL A 55 20.25 12.80 3.72
C VAL A 55 19.34 13.07 2.56
N VAL A 56 18.90 12.01 1.88
CA VAL A 56 17.99 12.08 0.75
C VAL A 56 16.62 11.52 1.12
N VAL A 57 15.62 12.38 1.10
CA VAL A 57 14.24 12.02 1.43
C VAL A 57 13.35 12.17 0.22
N LEU A 58 12.62 11.13 -0.13
CA LEU A 58 11.59 11.17 -1.17
C LEU A 58 10.21 11.25 -0.54
N ALA A 59 9.38 12.18 -1.02
CA ALA A 59 8.00 12.34 -0.59
C ALA A 59 7.07 12.20 -1.81
N PHE A 60 6.38 11.07 -1.92
CA PHE A 60 5.49 10.78 -3.04
C PHE A 60 4.05 11.20 -2.72
N SER A 61 3.46 12.02 -3.58
CA SER A 61 2.10 12.51 -3.41
C SER A 61 1.04 11.47 -3.79
N GLY A 62 -0.19 11.71 -3.36
CA GLY A 62 -1.36 10.95 -3.80
C GLY A 62 -1.80 11.33 -5.23
N GLY A 63 -2.69 10.52 -5.82
CA GLY A 63 -3.23 10.74 -7.16
C GLY A 63 -3.50 9.45 -7.94
N GLY A 64 -3.74 8.34 -7.24
CA GLY A 64 -4.03 7.03 -7.84
C GLY A 64 -2.88 6.50 -8.69
N MET A 65 -3.21 5.78 -9.76
CA MET A 65 -2.21 5.15 -10.65
C MET A 65 -1.25 6.16 -11.29
N ARG A 66 -1.70 7.40 -11.55
CA ARG A 66 -0.83 8.45 -12.12
C ARG A 66 0.28 8.84 -11.15
N ALA A 67 -0.03 8.97 -9.86
CA ALA A 67 0.96 9.26 -8.84
C ALA A 67 1.92 8.07 -8.64
N ALA A 68 1.42 6.84 -8.65
CA ALA A 68 2.26 5.64 -8.60
C ALA A 68 3.23 5.58 -9.79
N ALA A 69 2.74 5.82 -11.01
CA ALA A 69 3.58 5.83 -12.21
C ALA A 69 4.62 6.95 -12.21
N PHE A 70 4.23 8.15 -11.75
CA PHE A 70 5.17 9.26 -11.61
C PHE A 70 6.27 8.93 -10.58
N SER A 71 5.89 8.40 -9.42
CA SER A 71 6.84 7.99 -8.37
C SER A 71 7.79 6.91 -8.88
N TYR A 72 7.29 5.96 -9.65
CA TYR A 72 8.12 4.93 -10.29
C TYR A 72 9.12 5.54 -11.27
N GLY A 73 8.67 6.46 -12.13
CA GLY A 73 9.56 7.17 -13.07
C GLY A 73 10.66 7.96 -12.35
N VAL A 74 10.34 8.55 -11.18
CA VAL A 74 11.34 9.21 -10.33
C VAL A 74 12.38 8.20 -9.85
N LEU A 75 11.96 7.03 -9.34
CA LEU A 75 12.90 5.99 -8.90
C LEU A 75 13.77 5.48 -10.06
N GLU A 76 13.20 5.29 -11.26
CA GLU A 76 13.96 4.92 -12.45
C GLU A 76 15.02 5.96 -12.80
N GLU A 77 14.68 7.25 -12.72
CA GLU A 77 15.66 8.31 -13.01
C GLU A 77 16.76 8.38 -11.97
N LEU A 78 16.41 8.27 -10.67
CA LEU A 78 17.40 8.22 -9.60
C LEU A 78 18.35 7.02 -9.75
N ARG A 79 17.85 5.88 -10.21
CA ARG A 79 18.65 4.68 -10.50
C ARG A 79 19.67 4.89 -11.62
N ARG A 80 19.32 5.71 -12.62
CA ARG A 80 20.18 6.01 -13.78
C ARG A 80 21.14 7.17 -13.52
N THR A 81 20.83 8.02 -12.54
CA THR A 81 21.59 9.22 -12.23
C THR A 81 22.75 8.89 -11.32
N GLU A 82 23.97 9.11 -11.81
CA GLU A 82 25.18 9.04 -10.99
C GLU A 82 25.56 10.42 -10.45
N VAL A 83 25.93 10.45 -9.20
CA VAL A 83 26.38 11.65 -8.48
C VAL A 83 27.73 11.39 -7.82
N SER A 84 28.45 12.46 -7.46
CA SER A 84 29.66 12.37 -6.65
C SER A 84 29.37 12.94 -5.27
N ILE A 85 29.32 12.08 -4.27
CA ILE A 85 29.10 12.45 -2.88
C ILE A 85 30.29 11.95 -2.06
N GLY A 86 30.85 12.81 -1.19
CA GLY A 86 32.02 12.45 -0.39
C GLY A 86 33.26 12.04 -1.21
N GLY A 87 33.30 12.39 -2.50
CA GLY A 87 34.38 11.99 -3.43
C GLY A 87 34.18 10.63 -4.10
N ASN A 88 33.11 9.91 -3.77
CA ASN A 88 32.75 8.64 -4.37
C ASN A 88 31.64 8.83 -5.42
N ARG A 89 31.70 8.06 -6.51
CA ARG A 89 30.59 7.96 -7.47
C ARG A 89 29.59 6.92 -7.00
N THR A 90 28.34 7.33 -6.93
CA THR A 90 27.24 6.46 -6.51
C THR A 90 26.00 6.78 -7.33
N ARG A 91 25.06 5.83 -7.43
CA ARG A 91 23.74 6.12 -8.02
C ARG A 91 22.92 6.89 -6.99
N LEU A 92 22.19 7.90 -7.45
CA LEU A 92 21.43 8.74 -6.54
C LEU A 92 20.34 7.94 -5.77
N ILE A 93 19.84 6.85 -6.34
CA ILE A 93 18.89 5.95 -5.65
C ILE A 93 19.52 5.25 -4.44
N ASP A 94 20.81 4.97 -4.46
CA ASP A 94 21.51 4.30 -3.36
C ASP A 94 21.70 5.23 -2.14
N GLU A 95 21.60 6.54 -2.37
CA GLU A 95 21.65 7.57 -1.32
C GLU A 95 20.26 7.89 -0.71
N VAL A 96 19.18 7.26 -1.17
CA VAL A 96 17.85 7.53 -0.64
C VAL A 96 17.69 6.90 0.74
N ASP A 97 17.57 7.72 1.77
CA ASP A 97 17.45 7.28 3.17
C ASP A 97 16.02 7.00 3.60
N LEU A 98 15.07 7.77 3.10
CA LEU A 98 13.68 7.67 3.50
C LEU A 98 12.76 7.93 2.32
N ILE A 99 11.75 7.10 2.19
CA ILE A 99 10.65 7.33 1.25
C ILE A 99 9.35 7.40 2.03
N THR A 100 8.61 8.48 1.83
CA THR A 100 7.23 8.62 2.32
C THR A 100 6.26 8.65 1.15
N GLY A 101 5.05 8.20 1.37
CA GLY A 101 4.05 8.19 0.31
C GLY A 101 2.63 8.38 0.82
N VAL A 102 1.77 8.93 -0.05
CA VAL A 102 0.35 9.10 0.19
C VAL A 102 -0.42 8.42 -0.93
N SER A 103 -1.42 7.57 -0.61
CA SER A 103 -2.30 6.91 -1.60
C SER A 103 -1.48 6.19 -2.69
N GLY A 104 -1.64 6.57 -3.98
CA GLY A 104 -0.89 5.96 -5.09
C GLY A 104 0.63 5.97 -4.92
N GLY A 105 1.19 7.06 -4.39
CA GLY A 105 2.62 7.14 -4.07
C GLY A 105 3.07 6.18 -2.98
N SER A 106 2.18 5.82 -2.04
CA SER A 106 2.48 4.83 -0.99
C SER A 106 2.71 3.43 -1.56
N PHE A 107 1.97 3.04 -2.60
CA PHE A 107 2.17 1.73 -3.23
C PHE A 107 3.58 1.60 -3.84
N THR A 108 4.03 2.64 -4.54
CA THR A 108 5.38 2.66 -5.11
C THR A 108 6.45 2.71 -4.01
N ALA A 109 6.25 3.55 -2.98
CA ALA A 109 7.18 3.66 -1.85
C ALA A 109 7.37 2.32 -1.13
N LEU A 110 6.26 1.66 -0.76
CA LEU A 110 6.28 0.38 -0.06
C LEU A 110 6.81 -0.75 -0.94
N ALA A 111 6.42 -0.77 -2.22
CA ALA A 111 6.90 -1.78 -3.16
C ALA A 111 8.42 -1.66 -3.38
N TYR A 112 8.95 -0.43 -3.47
CA TYR A 112 10.40 -0.24 -3.57
C TYR A 112 11.11 -0.62 -2.27
N GLY A 113 10.59 -0.23 -1.11
CA GLY A 113 11.15 -0.62 0.18
C GLY A 113 11.19 -2.14 0.39
N LEU A 114 10.22 -2.88 -0.17
CA LEU A 114 10.16 -4.34 -0.05
C LEU A 114 11.01 -5.08 -1.07
N HIS A 115 11.04 -4.59 -2.31
CA HIS A 115 11.62 -5.32 -3.43
C HIS A 115 12.97 -4.75 -3.89
N GLY A 116 13.30 -3.50 -3.52
CA GLY A 116 14.53 -2.84 -3.95
C GLY A 116 14.65 -2.82 -5.49
N GLU A 117 15.81 -3.21 -6.01
CA GLU A 117 16.09 -3.29 -7.44
C GLU A 117 15.11 -4.18 -8.22
N ARG A 118 14.57 -5.23 -7.61
CA ARG A 118 13.60 -6.13 -8.26
C ARG A 118 12.28 -5.45 -8.61
N LEU A 119 11.99 -4.28 -8.03
CA LEU A 119 10.84 -3.48 -8.43
C LEU A 119 10.84 -3.20 -9.94
N PHE A 120 12.00 -2.93 -10.50
CA PHE A 120 12.14 -2.53 -11.90
C PHE A 120 11.98 -3.68 -12.89
N ASP A 121 11.90 -4.93 -12.42
CA ASP A 121 11.74 -6.10 -13.29
C ASP A 121 10.31 -6.23 -13.82
N ASP A 122 9.29 -6.01 -12.99
CA ASP A 122 7.92 -6.35 -13.33
C ASP A 122 6.83 -5.39 -12.83
N TYR A 123 7.17 -4.35 -12.04
CA TYR A 123 6.19 -3.47 -11.41
C TYR A 123 5.26 -2.78 -12.40
N GLU A 124 5.77 -2.41 -13.57
CA GLU A 124 4.94 -1.83 -14.62
C GLU A 124 3.83 -2.79 -15.06
N GLN A 125 4.17 -4.05 -15.32
CA GLN A 125 3.22 -5.05 -15.81
C GLN A 125 2.30 -5.52 -14.68
N ARG A 126 2.87 -5.75 -13.51
CA ARG A 126 2.18 -6.28 -12.35
C ARG A 126 1.19 -5.29 -11.74
N PHE A 127 1.48 -3.99 -11.85
CA PHE A 127 0.69 -2.94 -11.22
C PHE A 127 0.32 -1.77 -12.14
N LEU A 128 1.29 -1.05 -12.72
CA LEU A 128 1.02 0.22 -13.39
C LEU A 128 0.17 0.08 -14.66
N LYS A 129 0.33 -1.02 -15.40
CA LYS A 129 -0.40 -1.30 -16.64
C LYS A 129 -1.66 -2.15 -16.42
N ARG A 130 -1.99 -2.44 -15.17
CA ARG A 130 -3.14 -3.25 -14.80
C ARG A 130 -4.41 -2.40 -14.65
N ASP A 131 -5.55 -2.91 -15.07
CA ASP A 131 -6.85 -2.26 -14.80
C ASP A 131 -7.31 -2.56 -13.37
N VAL A 132 -6.58 -1.98 -12.40
CA VAL A 132 -6.85 -2.13 -10.96
C VAL A 132 -8.27 -1.74 -10.60
N GLN A 133 -8.79 -0.66 -11.20
CA GLN A 133 -10.15 -0.21 -10.91
C GLN A 133 -11.21 -1.18 -11.42
N GLY A 134 -11.06 -1.66 -12.65
CA GLY A 134 -11.97 -2.65 -13.23
C GLY A 134 -11.96 -3.96 -12.46
N GLU A 135 -10.79 -4.44 -12.07
CA GLU A 135 -10.65 -5.67 -11.28
C GLU A 135 -11.27 -5.53 -9.87
N LEU A 136 -11.10 -4.40 -9.19
CA LEU A 136 -11.74 -4.14 -7.90
C LEU A 136 -13.27 -4.07 -8.02
N VAL A 137 -13.79 -3.44 -9.07
CA VAL A 137 -15.23 -3.39 -9.34
C VAL A 137 -15.75 -4.81 -9.62
N ALA A 138 -15.07 -5.58 -10.47
CA ALA A 138 -15.45 -6.96 -10.76
C ALA A 138 -15.47 -7.84 -9.50
N ARG A 139 -14.46 -7.71 -8.62
CA ARG A 139 -14.41 -8.42 -7.33
C ARG A 139 -15.58 -8.01 -6.41
N SER A 140 -15.94 -6.73 -6.39
CA SER A 140 -17.05 -6.21 -5.58
C SER A 140 -18.42 -6.68 -6.08
N LEU A 141 -18.57 -6.87 -7.38
CA LEU A 141 -19.81 -7.36 -8.01
C LEU A 141 -19.94 -8.89 -7.99
N ASN A 142 -18.88 -9.61 -7.67
CA ASN A 142 -18.88 -11.07 -7.62
C ASN A 142 -19.72 -11.57 -6.42
N PRO A 143 -20.83 -12.30 -6.65
CA PRO A 143 -21.72 -12.75 -5.57
C PRO A 143 -21.02 -13.70 -4.58
N PHE A 144 -19.98 -14.42 -5.00
CA PHE A 144 -19.19 -15.26 -4.10
C PHE A 144 -18.42 -14.45 -3.04
N ASN A 145 -18.23 -13.15 -3.23
CA ASN A 145 -17.60 -12.28 -2.23
C ASN A 145 -18.63 -11.65 -1.27
N TRP A 146 -19.93 -11.71 -1.59
CA TRP A 146 -20.97 -11.04 -0.81
C TRP A 146 -21.12 -11.60 0.61
N TRP A 147 -20.82 -12.89 0.82
CA TRP A 147 -20.81 -13.47 2.16
C TRP A 147 -19.82 -12.78 3.10
N LYS A 148 -18.70 -12.24 2.57
CA LYS A 148 -17.73 -11.44 3.33
C LYS A 148 -18.35 -10.15 3.87
N PHE A 149 -19.28 -9.56 3.12
CA PHE A 149 -19.98 -8.34 3.53
C PHE A 149 -21.11 -8.61 4.53
N VAL A 150 -21.77 -9.77 4.46
CA VAL A 150 -22.92 -10.13 5.33
C VAL A 150 -22.47 -10.44 6.75
N GLY A 151 -21.25 -10.93 6.94
CA GLY A 151 -20.69 -11.26 8.24
C GLY A 151 -20.13 -10.07 9.04
N GLY A 152 -20.16 -8.84 8.49
CA GLY A 152 -19.59 -7.65 9.14
C GLY A 152 -18.06 -7.67 9.34
N SER A 153 -17.40 -8.70 8.84
CA SER A 153 -15.96 -8.91 9.01
C SER A 153 -15.10 -8.28 7.90
N ALA A 154 -15.70 -7.94 6.76
CA ALA A 154 -14.98 -7.34 5.65
C ALA A 154 -15.81 -6.25 4.96
N GLY A 155 -15.20 -5.11 4.68
CA GLY A 155 -15.75 -4.02 3.89
C GLY A 155 -15.04 -3.89 2.54
N ARG A 156 -15.29 -2.78 1.86
CA ARG A 156 -14.59 -2.45 0.60
C ARG A 156 -13.10 -2.29 0.80
N SER A 157 -12.68 -1.82 1.98
CA SER A 157 -11.28 -1.60 2.32
C SER A 157 -10.53 -2.92 2.43
N GLU A 158 -11.12 -3.93 3.03
CA GLU A 158 -10.54 -5.26 3.17
C GLU A 158 -10.39 -5.96 1.82
N LEU A 159 -11.43 -5.85 0.96
CA LEU A 159 -11.36 -6.39 -0.39
C LEU A 159 -10.23 -5.74 -1.23
N ALA A 160 -10.06 -4.42 -1.07
CA ALA A 160 -8.98 -3.70 -1.72
C ALA A 160 -7.62 -4.08 -1.13
N ALA A 161 -7.52 -4.23 0.20
CA ALA A 161 -6.29 -4.64 0.86
C ALA A 161 -5.86 -6.04 0.42
N GLU A 162 -6.77 -7.02 0.41
CA GLU A 162 -6.52 -8.38 -0.12
C GLU A 162 -6.03 -8.33 -1.57
N TYR A 163 -6.66 -7.51 -2.40
CA TYR A 163 -6.28 -7.38 -3.79
C TYR A 163 -4.87 -6.79 -3.97
N TYR A 164 -4.54 -5.71 -3.26
CA TYR A 164 -3.21 -5.12 -3.34
C TYR A 164 -2.15 -6.02 -2.72
N ASP A 165 -2.48 -6.75 -1.67
CA ASP A 165 -1.59 -7.76 -1.10
C ASP A 165 -1.24 -8.82 -2.13
N GLU A 166 -2.25 -9.38 -2.81
CA GLU A 166 -2.08 -10.40 -3.84
C GLU A 166 -1.16 -9.95 -4.98
N ILE A 167 -1.32 -8.70 -5.45
CA ILE A 167 -0.60 -8.23 -6.65
C ILE A 167 0.74 -7.56 -6.34
N LEU A 168 0.97 -7.07 -5.12
CA LEU A 168 2.17 -6.29 -4.78
C LEU A 168 2.96 -6.85 -3.61
N PHE A 169 2.30 -7.28 -2.54
CA PHE A 169 2.97 -7.47 -1.25
C PHE A 169 3.07 -8.93 -0.81
N ASN A 170 2.14 -9.79 -1.26
CA ASN A 170 2.16 -11.24 -1.01
C ASN A 170 2.35 -11.60 0.47
N GLY A 171 1.59 -10.97 1.34
CA GLY A 171 1.62 -11.17 2.80
C GLY A 171 2.76 -10.47 3.52
N ALA A 172 3.52 -9.61 2.84
CA ALA A 172 4.61 -8.88 3.47
C ALA A 172 4.13 -7.91 4.55
N THR A 173 4.93 -7.77 5.58
CA THR A 173 4.71 -6.89 6.72
C THR A 173 5.78 -5.80 6.80
N PHE A 174 5.59 -4.82 7.68
CA PHE A 174 6.63 -3.81 7.93
C PHE A 174 7.94 -4.42 8.47
N GLY A 175 7.89 -5.59 9.13
CA GLY A 175 9.09 -6.31 9.57
C GLY A 175 9.92 -6.89 8.42
N ASP A 176 9.35 -7.01 7.22
CA ASP A 176 10.06 -7.49 6.05
C ASP A 176 10.85 -6.38 5.34
N LEU A 177 10.55 -5.11 5.64
CA LEU A 177 11.32 -3.95 5.15
C LEU A 177 12.73 -3.85 5.76
N ASP A 178 12.95 -4.49 6.92
CA ASP A 178 14.26 -4.52 7.58
C ASP A 178 15.27 -5.45 6.88
N ARG A 179 14.83 -6.20 5.88
CA ARG A 179 15.62 -7.24 5.20
C ARG A 179 16.02 -6.89 3.77
N GLY A 180 15.58 -5.72 3.31
CA GLY A 180 15.79 -5.25 1.93
C GLY A 180 17.03 -4.39 1.72
#